data_c480a257226d8f3497b6d5b26f447109
#
_entry.id   c480a257226d8f3497b6d5b26f447109
#
_cell.length_a   1.000
_cell.length_b   1.000
_cell.length_c   1.000
_cell.angle_alpha   90.00
_cell.angle_beta   90.00
_cell.angle_gamma   90.00
#
_symmetry.space_group_name_H-M   'P 1'
#
loop_
_entity.id
_entity.type
_entity.pdbx_description
1 polymer ?
#
loop_
_entity_poly.entity_id
_entity_poly.type
_entity_poly.pdbx_seq_one_letter_code
_entity_poly.pdbx_strand_id
1 'polypeptide(L)'
;EELYEKMVEMILSKHHIENRLSILDDETYRVFMQVLSDEEIREEDNLHLERLLDYDLIAFEADELYVVEEVKDIFLRCHNDSFFQQQRLQKVWLLQCQQVLTHYWGECSIEQFKKLLLLKDCFVEDADIQTLLQQLPVGEVQITIKENQVYWRSLPNSTMLKEYRESQKRFDYYLPTVEEIKMLFEYDYDIQQEGIQRLKTILELTDLKEEEVDKLLHEIW
;
A
#
# COMPACT_ATOMS: atom_id res chain seq x y z
N GLU A 1 14.05 -8.16 -29.26
CA GLU A 1 12.83 -8.94 -29.52
C GLU A 1 12.70 -10.04 -28.42
N GLU A 2 13.63 -10.99 -28.31
CA GLU A 2 13.60 -12.09 -27.32
C GLU A 2 13.52 -11.63 -25.85
N LEU A 3 14.16 -10.51 -25.48
CA LEU A 3 14.07 -9.95 -24.11
C LEU A 3 12.67 -9.39 -23.84
N TYR A 4 12.08 -8.72 -24.82
CA TYR A 4 10.73 -8.17 -24.71
C TYR A 4 9.70 -9.29 -24.55
N GLU A 5 9.78 -10.33 -25.37
CA GLU A 5 8.88 -11.49 -25.27
C GLU A 5 8.96 -12.15 -23.89
N LYS A 6 10.15 -12.37 -23.35
CA LYS A 6 10.34 -12.91 -22.00
C LYS A 6 9.79 -11.99 -20.89
N MET A 7 9.90 -10.67 -21.06
CA MET A 7 9.30 -9.73 -20.11
C MET A 7 7.77 -9.81 -20.13
N VAL A 8 7.16 -9.85 -21.30
CA VAL A 8 5.70 -10.00 -21.48
C VAL A 8 5.23 -11.33 -20.86
N GLU A 9 5.89 -12.45 -21.18
CA GLU A 9 5.57 -13.74 -20.60
C GLU A 9 5.65 -13.73 -19.06
N MET A 10 6.64 -13.05 -18.50
CA MET A 10 6.79 -12.92 -17.05
C MET A 10 5.67 -12.07 -16.45
N ILE A 11 5.38 -10.90 -17.03
CA ILE A 11 4.35 -9.96 -16.53
C ILE A 11 2.96 -10.61 -16.59
N LEU A 12 2.66 -11.35 -17.66
CA LEU A 12 1.38 -12.05 -17.85
C LEU A 12 1.34 -13.44 -17.23
N SER A 13 2.40 -13.87 -16.54
CA SER A 13 2.38 -15.17 -15.86
C SER A 13 1.34 -15.17 -14.74
N LYS A 14 0.66 -16.31 -14.57
CA LYS A 14 -0.34 -16.50 -13.51
C LYS A 14 0.17 -16.04 -12.14
N HIS A 15 1.39 -16.42 -11.79
CA HIS A 15 1.98 -16.11 -10.49
C HIS A 15 2.16 -14.60 -10.27
N HIS A 16 2.63 -13.86 -11.29
CA HIS A 16 2.79 -12.40 -11.19
C HIS A 16 1.46 -11.68 -11.10
N ILE A 17 0.46 -12.10 -11.89
CA ILE A 17 -0.87 -11.52 -11.82
C ILE A 17 -1.51 -11.79 -10.44
N GLU A 18 -1.48 -13.03 -9.95
CA GLU A 18 -2.00 -13.37 -8.61
C GLU A 18 -1.31 -12.57 -7.50
N ASN A 19 0.00 -12.37 -7.58
CA ASN A 19 0.73 -11.56 -6.60
C ASN A 19 0.26 -10.09 -6.60
N ARG A 20 0.11 -9.47 -7.77
CA ARG A 20 -0.38 -8.08 -7.88
C ARG A 20 -1.84 -7.95 -7.42
N LEU A 21 -2.71 -8.87 -7.82
CA LEU A 21 -4.09 -8.90 -7.34
C LEU A 21 -4.18 -9.09 -5.82
N SER A 22 -3.25 -9.84 -5.23
CA SER A 22 -3.26 -10.13 -3.79
C SER A 22 -2.86 -8.96 -2.89
N ILE A 23 -2.46 -7.84 -3.45
CA ILE A 23 -2.08 -6.62 -2.72
C ILE A 23 -2.99 -5.42 -3.00
N LEU A 24 -4.04 -5.60 -3.81
CA LEU A 24 -5.03 -4.56 -4.03
C LEU A 24 -5.87 -4.34 -2.76
N ASP A 25 -5.86 -3.12 -2.24
CA ASP A 25 -6.78 -2.70 -1.19
C ASP A 25 -8.24 -2.74 -1.68
N ASP A 26 -9.20 -2.56 -0.76
CA ASP A 26 -10.61 -2.75 -1.09
C ASP A 26 -11.12 -1.72 -2.11
N GLU A 27 -10.62 -0.47 -2.07
CA GLU A 27 -11.02 0.57 -3.00
C GLU A 27 -10.40 0.34 -4.39
N THR A 28 -9.10 0.05 -4.47
CA THR A 28 -8.45 -0.30 -5.73
C THR A 28 -9.07 -1.56 -6.36
N TYR A 29 -9.44 -2.54 -5.52
CA TYR A 29 -10.14 -3.74 -5.96
C TYR A 29 -11.55 -3.43 -6.50
N ARG A 30 -12.29 -2.52 -5.87
CA ARG A 30 -13.58 -2.03 -6.34
C ARG A 30 -13.46 -1.34 -7.70
N VAL A 31 -12.49 -0.43 -7.84
CA VAL A 31 -12.23 0.28 -9.11
C VAL A 31 -11.87 -0.71 -10.22
N PHE A 32 -11.06 -1.73 -9.91
CA PHE A 32 -10.76 -2.78 -10.88
C PHE A 32 -12.02 -3.53 -11.35
N MET A 33 -12.96 -3.81 -10.45
CA MET A 33 -14.26 -4.41 -10.80
C MET A 33 -15.08 -3.51 -11.72
N GLN A 34 -15.07 -2.19 -11.51
CA GLN A 34 -15.75 -1.22 -12.38
C GLN A 34 -15.15 -1.21 -13.79
N VAL A 35 -13.80 -1.20 -13.91
CA VAL A 35 -13.13 -1.32 -15.21
C VAL A 35 -13.51 -2.62 -15.93
N LEU A 36 -13.57 -3.74 -15.21
CA LEU A 36 -13.98 -5.04 -15.77
C LEU A 36 -15.43 -5.08 -16.25
N SER A 37 -16.29 -4.27 -15.63
CA SER A 37 -17.73 -4.20 -15.92
C SER A 37 -18.11 -3.09 -16.90
N ASP A 38 -17.13 -2.37 -17.42
CA ASP A 38 -17.33 -1.20 -18.31
C ASP A 38 -18.19 -0.11 -17.64
N GLU A 39 -18.06 0.03 -16.31
CA GLU A 39 -18.77 1.05 -15.54
C GLU A 39 -17.99 2.38 -15.57
N GLU A 40 -18.71 3.49 -15.43
CA GLU A 40 -18.12 4.82 -15.37
C GLU A 40 -17.24 4.98 -14.13
N ILE A 41 -16.00 5.39 -14.35
CA ILE A 41 -15.02 5.68 -13.29
C ILE A 41 -15.13 7.14 -12.89
N ARG A 42 -15.15 7.42 -11.60
CA ARG A 42 -15.24 8.77 -11.06
C ARG A 42 -13.87 9.42 -10.99
N GLU A 43 -13.83 10.76 -11.01
CA GLU A 43 -12.58 11.51 -10.82
C GLU A 43 -11.88 11.17 -9.49
N GLU A 44 -12.65 10.95 -8.42
CA GLU A 44 -12.12 10.55 -7.10
C GLU A 44 -11.40 9.19 -7.10
N ASP A 45 -11.60 8.36 -8.12
CA ASP A 45 -10.99 7.03 -8.27
C ASP A 45 -9.65 7.06 -9.05
N ASN A 46 -9.17 8.23 -9.50
CA ASN A 46 -7.97 8.37 -10.33
C ASN A 46 -6.72 7.76 -9.67
N LEU A 47 -6.53 7.96 -8.36
CA LEU A 47 -5.41 7.37 -7.62
C LEU A 47 -5.40 5.83 -7.71
N HIS A 48 -6.57 5.22 -7.64
CA HIS A 48 -6.73 3.76 -7.75
C HIS A 48 -6.50 3.28 -9.18
N LEU A 49 -6.89 4.08 -10.20
CA LEU A 49 -6.58 3.79 -11.60
C LEU A 49 -5.07 3.84 -11.87
N GLU A 50 -4.37 4.87 -11.36
CA GLU A 50 -2.91 4.97 -11.49
C GLU A 50 -2.23 3.75 -10.87
N ARG A 51 -2.66 3.31 -9.68
CA ARG A 51 -2.14 2.11 -9.03
C ARG A 51 -2.39 0.83 -9.85
N LEU A 52 -3.56 0.70 -10.48
CA LEU A 52 -3.86 -0.43 -11.37
C LEU A 52 -3.00 -0.43 -12.63
N LEU A 53 -2.68 0.76 -13.18
CA LEU A 53 -1.74 0.92 -14.30
C LEU A 53 -0.31 0.56 -13.88
N ASP A 54 0.16 1.03 -12.73
CA ASP A 54 1.49 0.74 -12.20
C ASP A 54 1.69 -0.76 -11.92
N TYR A 55 0.61 -1.46 -11.62
CA TYR A 55 0.61 -2.91 -11.44
C TYR A 55 0.39 -3.68 -12.75
N ASP A 56 0.35 -3.03 -13.92
CA ASP A 56 0.07 -3.64 -15.23
C ASP A 56 -1.21 -4.53 -15.22
N LEU A 57 -2.23 -4.14 -14.45
CA LEU A 57 -3.50 -4.86 -14.40
C LEU A 57 -4.52 -4.32 -15.38
N ILE A 58 -4.37 -3.06 -15.78
CA ILE A 58 -5.15 -2.38 -16.80
C ILE A 58 -4.22 -1.69 -17.79
N ALA A 59 -4.71 -1.35 -18.96
CA ALA A 59 -3.97 -0.60 -19.97
C ALA A 59 -4.88 0.37 -20.71
N PHE A 60 -4.27 1.33 -21.43
CA PHE A 60 -4.97 2.22 -22.34
C PHE A 60 -4.69 1.80 -23.79
N GLU A 61 -5.74 1.73 -24.60
CA GLU A 61 -5.65 1.61 -26.04
C GLU A 61 -6.64 2.59 -26.69
N ALA A 62 -6.15 3.49 -27.55
CA ALA A 62 -6.97 4.51 -28.22
C ALA A 62 -7.87 5.34 -27.27
N ASP A 63 -7.34 5.74 -26.11
CA ASP A 63 -8.01 6.47 -25.04
C ASP A 63 -9.11 5.68 -24.28
N GLU A 64 -9.19 4.37 -24.50
CA GLU A 64 -10.09 3.48 -23.76
C GLU A 64 -9.29 2.63 -22.75
N LEU A 65 -9.83 2.50 -21.54
CA LEU A 65 -9.32 1.60 -20.51
C LEU A 65 -9.74 0.17 -20.80
N TYR A 66 -8.82 -0.77 -20.70
CA TYR A 66 -9.17 -2.19 -20.84
C TYR A 66 -8.34 -3.08 -19.92
N VAL A 67 -8.86 -4.26 -19.65
CA VAL A 67 -8.18 -5.33 -18.92
C VAL A 67 -7.78 -6.41 -19.91
N VAL A 68 -6.51 -6.80 -19.86
CA VAL A 68 -5.98 -7.91 -20.70
C VAL A 68 -6.70 -9.21 -20.31
N GLU A 69 -7.04 -10.04 -21.30
CA GLU A 69 -7.88 -11.25 -21.09
C GLU A 69 -7.23 -12.22 -20.08
N GLU A 70 -5.90 -12.37 -20.10
CA GLU A 70 -5.17 -13.20 -19.13
C GLU A 70 -5.36 -12.71 -17.68
N VAL A 71 -5.36 -11.40 -17.48
CA VAL A 71 -5.60 -10.77 -16.16
C VAL A 71 -7.03 -11.01 -15.72
N LYS A 72 -8.00 -10.83 -16.61
CA LYS A 72 -9.43 -11.04 -16.35
C LYS A 72 -9.72 -12.48 -15.94
N ASP A 73 -9.19 -13.46 -16.67
CA ASP A 73 -9.39 -14.88 -16.36
C ASP A 73 -8.82 -15.28 -15.01
N ILE A 74 -7.66 -14.74 -14.66
CA ILE A 74 -7.02 -15.01 -13.36
C ILE A 74 -7.80 -14.30 -12.25
N PHE A 75 -8.19 -13.05 -12.48
CA PHE A 75 -8.98 -12.29 -11.53
C PHE A 75 -10.29 -12.98 -11.17
N LEU A 76 -11.08 -13.44 -12.15
CA LEU A 76 -12.34 -14.12 -11.91
C LEU A 76 -12.18 -15.38 -11.06
N ARG A 77 -11.08 -16.10 -11.21
CA ARG A 77 -10.74 -17.24 -10.34
C ARG A 77 -10.40 -16.80 -8.93
N CYS A 78 -9.53 -15.81 -8.77
CA CYS A 78 -9.13 -15.25 -7.48
C CYS A 78 -10.29 -14.59 -6.73
N HIS A 79 -11.19 -13.93 -7.45
CA HIS A 79 -12.37 -13.29 -6.88
C HIS A 79 -13.29 -14.29 -6.17
N ASN A 80 -13.47 -15.47 -6.75
CA ASN A 80 -14.34 -16.52 -6.22
C ASN A 80 -13.62 -17.46 -5.23
N ASP A 81 -12.32 -17.30 -5.02
CA ASP A 81 -11.53 -18.11 -4.07
C ASP A 81 -11.47 -17.44 -2.71
N SER A 82 -12.21 -17.96 -1.74
CA SER A 82 -12.26 -17.43 -0.37
C SER A 82 -10.89 -17.45 0.32
N PHE A 83 -10.04 -18.43 0.02
CA PHE A 83 -8.69 -18.50 0.58
C PHE A 83 -7.82 -17.39 0.02
N PHE A 84 -7.88 -17.13 -1.30
CA PHE A 84 -7.20 -16.01 -1.92
C PHE A 84 -7.65 -14.68 -1.32
N GLN A 85 -8.97 -14.47 -1.15
CA GLN A 85 -9.49 -13.22 -0.57
C GLN A 85 -9.02 -13.01 0.88
N GLN A 86 -8.96 -14.07 1.67
CA GLN A 86 -8.42 -13.97 3.03
C GLN A 86 -6.94 -13.60 3.02
N GLN A 87 -6.12 -14.22 2.15
CA GLN A 87 -4.71 -13.87 2.00
C GLN A 87 -4.53 -12.42 1.50
N ARG A 88 -5.37 -11.96 0.57
CA ARG A 88 -5.37 -10.57 0.10
C ARG A 88 -5.57 -9.60 1.27
N LEU A 89 -6.58 -9.82 2.09
CA LEU A 89 -6.85 -8.97 3.26
C LEU A 89 -5.66 -8.91 4.23
N GLN A 90 -5.00 -10.03 4.48
CA GLN A 90 -3.81 -10.09 5.33
C GLN A 90 -2.64 -9.32 4.71
N LYS A 91 -2.36 -9.52 3.43
CA LYS A 91 -1.25 -8.85 2.74
C LYS A 91 -1.47 -7.35 2.66
N VAL A 92 -2.67 -6.91 2.29
CA VAL A 92 -3.05 -5.49 2.25
C VAL A 92 -2.89 -4.86 3.62
N TRP A 93 -3.40 -5.50 4.68
CA TRP A 93 -3.26 -4.96 6.03
C TRP A 93 -1.80 -4.90 6.50
N LEU A 94 -0.99 -5.88 6.12
CA LEU A 94 0.44 -5.87 6.41
C LEU A 94 1.15 -4.71 5.68
N LEU A 95 0.80 -4.42 4.42
CA LEU A 95 1.30 -3.27 3.67
C LEU A 95 0.88 -1.95 4.31
N GLN A 96 -0.38 -1.83 4.73
CA GLN A 96 -0.88 -0.66 5.44
C GLN A 96 -0.14 -0.44 6.77
N CYS A 97 0.09 -1.49 7.55
CA CYS A 97 0.83 -1.41 8.80
C CYS A 97 2.31 -1.04 8.63
N GLN A 98 2.93 -1.33 7.50
CA GLN A 98 4.31 -0.88 7.23
C GLN A 98 4.43 0.65 7.24
N GLN A 99 3.39 1.39 6.81
CA GLN A 99 3.37 2.85 6.81
C GLN A 99 3.55 3.44 8.20
N VAL A 100 3.07 2.75 9.24
CA VAL A 100 3.27 3.19 10.63
C VAL A 100 4.76 3.19 11.02
N LEU A 101 5.54 2.22 10.49
CA LEU A 101 6.99 2.22 10.72
C LEU A 101 7.68 3.31 9.92
N THR A 102 7.26 3.55 8.69
CA THR A 102 7.90 4.57 7.84
C THR A 102 7.65 5.98 8.34
N HIS A 103 6.46 6.27 8.85
CA HIS A 103 6.04 7.62 9.25
C HIS A 103 6.18 7.92 10.75
N TYR A 104 5.96 6.92 11.62
CA TYR A 104 5.91 7.19 13.06
C TYR A 104 7.02 6.50 13.87
N TRP A 105 7.29 5.20 13.59
CA TRP A 105 8.10 4.42 14.53
C TRP A 105 9.54 4.22 14.10
N GLY A 106 9.82 4.14 12.81
CA GLY A 106 11.13 3.78 12.28
C GLY A 106 11.56 2.35 12.62
N GLU A 107 11.46 1.97 13.89
CA GLU A 107 11.70 0.62 14.39
C GLU A 107 10.78 0.29 15.56
N CYS A 108 10.50 -1.00 15.78
CA CYS A 108 9.81 -1.49 16.97
C CYS A 108 10.11 -2.97 17.23
N SER A 109 9.71 -3.48 18.41
CA SER A 109 9.75 -4.94 18.65
C SER A 109 8.70 -5.65 17.80
N ILE A 110 8.92 -6.95 17.52
CA ILE A 110 7.94 -7.76 16.81
C ILE A 110 6.61 -7.86 17.56
N GLU A 111 6.66 -7.85 18.91
CA GLU A 111 5.47 -7.83 19.76
C GLU A 111 4.68 -6.53 19.59
N GLN A 112 5.36 -5.40 19.46
CA GLN A 112 4.70 -4.11 19.21
C GLN A 112 4.08 -4.08 17.81
N PHE A 113 4.78 -4.59 16.81
CA PHE A 113 4.24 -4.70 15.46
C PHE A 113 3.04 -5.65 15.37
N LYS A 114 3.06 -6.77 16.13
CA LYS A 114 1.91 -7.66 16.25
C LYS A 114 0.67 -6.98 16.81
N LYS A 115 0.81 -6.09 17.81
CA LYS A 115 -0.34 -5.32 18.32
C LYS A 115 -1.00 -4.49 17.23
N LEU A 116 -0.20 -3.93 16.31
CA LEU A 116 -0.72 -3.19 15.17
C LEU A 116 -1.49 -4.10 14.21
N LEU A 117 -0.91 -5.25 13.88
CA LEU A 117 -1.56 -6.23 13.00
C LEU A 117 -2.88 -6.75 13.56
N LEU A 118 -2.96 -6.94 14.88
CA LEU A 118 -4.16 -7.43 15.57
C LEU A 118 -5.28 -6.40 15.70
N LEU A 119 -5.11 -5.17 15.22
CA LEU A 119 -6.21 -4.20 15.11
C LEU A 119 -7.28 -4.62 14.10
N LYS A 120 -6.98 -5.59 13.23
CA LYS A 120 -7.94 -6.21 12.31
C LYS A 120 -8.05 -7.72 12.52
N ASP A 121 -9.26 -8.23 12.43
CA ASP A 121 -9.59 -9.66 12.61
C ASP A 121 -9.01 -10.58 11.53
N CYS A 122 -8.41 -10.03 10.46
CA CYS A 122 -7.75 -10.83 9.42
C CYS A 122 -6.41 -11.44 9.88
N PHE A 123 -5.85 -10.97 11.01
CA PHE A 123 -4.64 -11.53 11.63
C PHE A 123 -4.96 -12.33 12.88
N VAL A 124 -4.15 -13.37 13.11
CA VAL A 124 -4.15 -14.17 14.34
C VAL A 124 -2.81 -14.02 15.06
N GLU A 125 -2.82 -14.26 16.38
CA GLU A 125 -1.67 -14.03 17.27
C GLU A 125 -0.41 -14.80 16.85
N ASP A 126 -0.59 -16.02 16.29
CA ASP A 126 0.49 -16.91 15.85
C ASP A 126 0.89 -16.71 14.37
N ALA A 127 0.40 -15.65 13.69
CA ALA A 127 0.75 -15.42 12.30
C ALA A 127 2.27 -15.27 12.12
N ASP A 128 2.82 -16.02 11.16
CA ASP A 128 4.23 -15.89 10.77
C ASP A 128 4.41 -14.70 9.83
N ILE A 129 4.68 -13.54 10.43
CA ILE A 129 4.88 -12.27 9.72
C ILE A 129 6.03 -12.36 8.71
N GLN A 130 7.08 -13.13 9.02
CA GLN A 130 8.23 -13.27 8.13
C GLN A 130 7.86 -14.02 6.85
N THR A 131 7.09 -15.08 6.97
CA THR A 131 6.56 -15.82 5.81
C THR A 131 5.61 -14.93 4.99
N LEU A 132 4.75 -14.14 5.64
CA LEU A 132 3.85 -13.22 4.93
C LEU A 132 4.62 -12.13 4.17
N LEU A 133 5.66 -11.55 4.78
CA LEU A 133 6.53 -10.56 4.10
C LEU A 133 7.22 -11.15 2.86
N GLN A 134 7.63 -12.41 2.91
CA GLN A 134 8.24 -13.09 1.74
C GLN A 134 7.27 -13.34 0.60
N GLN A 135 5.97 -13.34 0.87
CA GLN A 135 4.91 -13.50 -0.13
C GLN A 135 4.47 -12.18 -0.77
N LEU A 136 4.94 -11.04 -0.26
CA LEU A 136 4.70 -9.74 -0.88
C LEU A 136 5.63 -9.53 -2.07
N PRO A 137 5.19 -8.77 -3.11
CA PRO A 137 6.09 -8.30 -4.15
C PRO A 137 7.28 -7.53 -3.55
N VAL A 138 8.48 -7.77 -4.10
CA VAL A 138 9.73 -7.23 -3.51
C VAL A 138 9.73 -5.70 -3.42
N GLY A 139 9.11 -5.00 -4.38
CA GLY A 139 8.97 -3.54 -4.42
C GLY A 139 8.11 -2.99 -3.28
N GLU A 140 7.15 -3.76 -2.80
CA GLU A 140 6.18 -3.34 -1.79
C GLU A 140 6.69 -3.53 -0.34
N VAL A 141 7.78 -4.26 -0.15
CA VAL A 141 8.29 -4.55 1.19
C VAL A 141 9.22 -3.44 1.66
N GLN A 142 8.73 -2.59 2.55
CA GLN A 142 9.47 -1.46 3.12
C GLN A 142 10.13 -1.77 4.46
N ILE A 143 9.82 -2.91 5.08
CA ILE A 143 10.36 -3.31 6.39
C ILE A 143 11.25 -4.55 6.30
N THR A 144 12.05 -4.76 7.33
CA THR A 144 12.84 -5.99 7.53
C THR A 144 12.77 -6.42 9.00
N ILE A 145 12.85 -7.73 9.23
CA ILE A 145 12.85 -8.31 10.58
C ILE A 145 14.24 -8.89 10.85
N LYS A 146 14.85 -8.47 11.96
CA LYS A 146 16.12 -9.01 12.45
C LYS A 146 16.09 -9.07 13.99
N GLU A 147 16.53 -10.17 14.57
CA GLU A 147 16.70 -10.33 16.02
C GLU A 147 15.48 -9.88 16.85
N ASN A 148 14.29 -10.26 16.42
CA ASN A 148 13.02 -9.89 17.08
C ASN A 148 12.66 -8.39 17.03
N GLN A 149 13.29 -7.63 16.11
CA GLN A 149 12.99 -6.23 15.84
C GLN A 149 12.54 -6.08 14.38
N VAL A 150 11.62 -5.15 14.16
CA VAL A 150 11.12 -4.74 12.85
C VAL A 150 11.68 -3.36 12.56
N TYR A 151 12.28 -3.20 11.39
CA TYR A 151 12.94 -1.96 10.96
C TYR A 151 12.38 -1.49 9.63
N TRP A 152 12.20 -0.21 9.49
CA TRP A 152 12.06 0.41 8.18
C TRP A 152 13.39 0.27 7.39
N ARG A 153 13.32 -0.24 6.14
CA ARG A 153 14.53 -0.55 5.34
C ARG A 153 15.41 0.65 5.02
N SER A 154 14.80 1.83 4.85
CA SER A 154 15.50 3.08 4.54
C SER A 154 15.95 3.85 5.77
N LEU A 155 15.81 3.26 6.96
CA LEU A 155 16.23 3.92 8.19
C LEU A 155 17.72 4.31 8.10
N PRO A 156 18.09 5.58 8.36
CA PRO A 156 19.46 6.04 8.22
C PRO A 156 20.42 5.37 9.19
N ASN A 157 21.68 5.40 8.84
CA ASN A 157 22.78 4.68 9.48
C ASN A 157 22.91 4.86 11.00
N SER A 158 23.74 4.02 11.62
CA SER A 158 23.85 3.73 13.06
C SER A 158 23.99 4.92 14.03
N THR A 159 24.41 6.10 13.60
CA THR A 159 24.63 7.25 14.51
C THR A 159 23.33 8.03 14.74
N MET A 160 22.61 8.37 13.69
CA MET A 160 21.28 9.02 13.79
C MET A 160 20.26 8.11 14.49
N LEU A 161 20.34 6.79 14.24
CA LEU A 161 19.54 5.79 14.94
C LEU A 161 19.74 5.80 16.46
N LYS A 162 20.96 6.00 16.95
CA LYS A 162 21.21 6.06 18.39
C LYS A 162 20.53 7.27 19.04
N GLU A 163 20.63 8.44 18.41
CA GLU A 163 20.01 9.66 18.90
C GLU A 163 18.48 9.55 18.85
N TYR A 164 17.94 8.97 17.78
CA TYR A 164 16.51 8.71 17.62
C TYR A 164 15.98 7.74 18.70
N ARG A 165 16.69 6.63 18.93
CA ARG A 165 16.36 5.65 19.98
C ARG A 165 16.39 6.27 21.38
N GLU A 166 17.38 7.10 21.70
CA GLU A 166 17.45 7.77 23.00
C GLU A 166 16.29 8.75 23.22
N SER A 167 15.85 9.43 22.15
CA SER A 167 14.69 10.30 22.19
C SER A 167 13.39 9.52 22.37
N GLN A 168 13.24 8.42 21.64
CA GLN A 168 12.03 7.57 21.64
C GLN A 168 11.84 6.80 22.93
N LYS A 169 12.92 6.45 23.66
CA LYS A 169 12.83 5.78 24.98
C LYS A 169 11.99 6.54 26.03
N ARG A 170 11.74 7.81 25.81
CA ARG A 170 10.98 8.68 26.74
C ARG A 170 9.49 8.69 26.44
N PHE A 171 9.07 8.08 25.34
CA PHE A 171 7.68 8.10 24.89
C PHE A 171 7.21 6.68 24.59
N ASP A 172 5.96 6.41 24.91
CA ASP A 172 5.29 5.21 24.44
C ASP A 172 5.06 5.29 22.91
N TYR A 173 5.05 4.14 22.26
CA TYR A 173 4.67 4.09 20.85
C TYR A 173 3.22 4.54 20.68
N TYR A 174 3.01 5.56 19.86
CA TYR A 174 1.69 5.92 19.41
C TYR A 174 1.08 4.75 18.62
N LEU A 175 -0.07 4.27 19.02
CA LEU A 175 -0.80 3.23 18.32
C LEU A 175 -1.93 3.90 17.51
N PRO A 176 -1.76 4.05 16.19
CA PRO A 176 -2.77 4.68 15.35
C PRO A 176 -4.02 3.82 15.24
N THR A 177 -5.14 4.44 14.93
CA THR A 177 -6.39 3.76 14.58
C THR A 177 -6.31 3.10 13.22
N VAL A 178 -7.25 2.20 12.92
CA VAL A 178 -7.35 1.55 11.60
C VAL A 178 -7.55 2.59 10.50
N GLU A 179 -8.32 3.63 10.77
CA GLU A 179 -8.62 4.73 9.84
C GLU A 179 -7.37 5.55 9.54
N GLU A 180 -6.59 5.91 10.56
CA GLU A 180 -5.31 6.63 10.38
C GLU A 180 -4.31 5.81 9.56
N ILE A 181 -4.21 4.49 9.81
CA ILE A 181 -3.34 3.60 9.05
C ILE A 181 -3.75 3.53 7.57
N LYS A 182 -5.04 3.47 7.28
CA LYS A 182 -5.55 3.48 5.92
C LYS A 182 -5.23 4.81 5.21
N MET A 183 -5.42 5.94 5.89
CA MET A 183 -5.09 7.25 5.33
C MET A 183 -3.61 7.41 5.03
N LEU A 184 -2.72 6.94 5.94
CA LEU A 184 -1.28 6.92 5.68
C LEU A 184 -0.92 6.10 4.44
N PHE A 185 -1.61 4.99 4.21
CA PHE A 185 -1.38 4.13 3.06
C PHE A 185 -1.89 4.74 1.74
N GLU A 186 -2.99 5.48 1.81
CA GLU A 186 -3.65 6.09 0.64
C GLU A 186 -2.95 7.37 0.21
N TYR A 187 -2.62 8.24 1.15
CA TYR A 187 -2.11 9.59 0.89
C TYR A 187 -0.62 9.78 1.19
N ASP A 188 0.05 8.77 1.78
CA ASP A 188 1.42 8.84 2.28
C ASP A 188 1.64 9.90 3.38
N TYR A 189 0.56 10.49 3.92
CA TYR A 189 0.55 11.44 5.03
C TYR A 189 -0.80 11.42 5.77
N ASP A 190 -0.79 11.87 7.03
CA ASP A 190 -2.03 12.02 7.80
C ASP A 190 -2.74 13.33 7.43
N ILE A 191 -3.70 13.23 6.51
CA ILE A 191 -4.49 14.38 6.04
C ILE A 191 -5.28 15.08 7.16
N GLN A 192 -5.50 14.41 8.31
CA GLN A 192 -6.21 15.00 9.46
C GLN A 192 -5.29 15.81 10.39
N GLN A 193 -3.98 15.74 10.23
CA GLN A 193 -3.08 16.59 10.99
C GLN A 193 -3.44 18.07 10.81
N GLU A 194 -3.54 18.80 11.92
CA GLU A 194 -3.92 20.23 11.93
C GLU A 194 -3.02 21.07 11.00
N GLY A 195 -1.73 20.75 10.93
CA GLY A 195 -0.78 21.41 10.04
C GLY A 195 -1.08 21.18 8.57
N ILE A 196 -1.41 19.96 8.18
CA ILE A 196 -1.79 19.59 6.82
C ILE A 196 -3.11 20.25 6.43
N GLN A 197 -4.13 20.20 7.30
CA GLN A 197 -5.41 20.87 7.05
C GLN A 197 -5.26 22.38 6.88
N ARG A 198 -4.41 23.02 7.68
CA ARG A 198 -4.11 24.47 7.52
C ARG A 198 -3.40 24.74 6.20
N LEU A 199 -2.44 23.88 5.82
CA LEU A 199 -1.72 24.04 4.56
C LEU A 199 -2.68 23.82 3.37
N LYS A 200 -3.51 22.78 3.40
CA LYS A 200 -4.55 22.54 2.39
C LYS A 200 -5.47 23.76 2.25
N THR A 201 -5.98 24.31 3.35
CA THR A 201 -6.81 25.51 3.34
C THR A 201 -6.10 26.71 2.72
N ILE A 202 -4.80 26.89 2.97
CA ILE A 202 -4.03 27.98 2.36
C ILE A 202 -3.87 27.77 0.85
N LEU A 203 -3.58 26.54 0.42
CA LEU A 203 -3.41 26.22 -0.99
C LEU A 203 -4.75 26.32 -1.77
N GLU A 204 -5.86 25.93 -1.17
CA GLU A 204 -7.22 26.11 -1.73
C GLU A 204 -7.62 27.59 -1.92
N LEU A 205 -6.99 28.53 -1.21
CA LEU A 205 -7.16 29.98 -1.44
C LEU A 205 -6.38 30.48 -2.66
N THR A 206 -5.56 29.63 -3.28
CA THR A 206 -4.89 29.91 -4.54
C THR A 206 -5.77 29.48 -5.71
N ASP A 207 -5.40 29.84 -6.93
CA ASP A 207 -6.10 29.40 -8.15
C ASP A 207 -5.69 27.96 -8.59
N LEU A 208 -5.12 27.17 -7.68
CA LEU A 208 -4.73 25.78 -7.91
C LEU A 208 -5.95 24.86 -7.88
N LYS A 209 -5.96 23.87 -8.77
CA LYS A 209 -6.94 22.79 -8.73
C LYS A 209 -6.66 21.86 -7.55
N GLU A 210 -7.68 21.14 -7.08
CA GLU A 210 -7.55 20.21 -5.96
C GLU A 210 -6.44 19.18 -6.17
N GLU A 211 -6.31 18.62 -7.38
CA GLU A 211 -5.23 17.70 -7.78
C GLU A 211 -3.82 18.32 -7.63
N GLU A 212 -3.67 19.61 -7.94
CA GLU A 212 -2.40 20.34 -7.80
C GLU A 212 -2.09 20.61 -6.33
N VAL A 213 -3.12 20.84 -5.52
CA VAL A 213 -3.00 21.01 -4.06
C VAL A 213 -2.54 19.71 -3.42
N ASP A 214 -3.17 18.61 -3.73
CA ASP A 214 -2.82 17.29 -3.18
C ASP A 214 -1.41 16.86 -3.63
N LYS A 215 -1.03 17.11 -4.88
CA LYS A 215 0.33 16.86 -5.38
C LYS A 215 1.38 17.69 -4.63
N LEU A 216 1.10 18.97 -4.38
CA LEU A 216 1.99 19.84 -3.61
C LEU A 216 2.11 19.39 -2.15
N LEU A 217 1.01 18.95 -1.53
CA LEU A 217 1.03 18.40 -0.18
C LEU A 217 1.93 17.15 -0.11
N HIS A 218 1.86 16.30 -1.11
CA HIS A 218 2.70 15.10 -1.23
C HIS A 218 4.19 15.42 -1.48
N GLU A 219 4.50 16.50 -2.20
CA GLU A 219 5.89 16.93 -2.44
C GLU A 219 6.54 17.65 -1.23
N ILE A 220 5.72 18.24 -0.36
CA ILE A 220 6.19 19.00 0.82
C ILE A 220 6.41 18.10 2.03
N TRP A 221 5.66 17.01 2.13
CA TRP A 221 5.73 16.05 3.24
C TRP A 221 6.79 14.98 3.01
#